data_686266f878a635d47348c830a3fa2a67
#
_entry.id   686266f878a635d47348c830a3fa2a67
#
_cell.length_a   1.000
_cell.length_b   1.000
_cell.length_c   1.000
_cell.angle_alpha   90.00
_cell.angle_beta   90.00
_cell.angle_gamma   90.00
#
_symmetry.space_group_name_H-M   'P 1'
#
loop_
_entity.id
_entity.type
_entity.pdbx_description
1 polymer ?
#
loop_
_entity_poly.entity_id
_entity_poly.type
_entity_poly.pdbx_seq_one_letter_code
_entity_poly.pdbx_strand_id
1 'polypeptide(L)'
;MDVIKQLWIDTRNYEGGKLEFLSDIYSLLTIGQSIVFVGTKRDADSVHRTLGESGYSCSVLHGGVAPEDRDATMEAFRHGESTVLITTNVLARGVDVDNVMMVVNYDVPVDRDGAPDFETYLHRIGRTGRFGRKGTAINLIDDTRSLDVLAAIEQHFTSGGKEMIEQAEADPEALAEKIEI
;
A
#
# COMPACT_ATOMS: atom_id res chain seq x y z
N MET A 1 6.07 -8.44 14.03
CA MET A 1 5.04 -8.47 12.95
C MET A 1 3.62 -8.75 13.46
N ASP A 2 3.46 -9.15 14.69
CA ASP A 2 2.14 -9.57 15.27
C ASP A 2 1.11 -8.43 15.43
N VAL A 3 1.53 -7.17 15.28
CA VAL A 3 0.65 -5.99 15.38
C VAL A 3 0.16 -5.49 14.00
N ILE A 4 0.65 -6.09 12.91
CA ILE A 4 0.26 -5.73 11.54
C ILE A 4 -0.60 -6.83 10.96
N LYS A 5 -1.86 -6.53 10.72
CA LYS A 5 -2.74 -7.42 9.96
C LYS A 5 -2.38 -7.32 8.49
N GLN A 6 -2.04 -8.43 7.87
CA GLN A 6 -1.65 -8.50 6.47
C GLN A 6 -2.72 -9.24 5.68
N LEU A 7 -3.24 -8.57 4.65
CA LEU A 7 -4.30 -9.08 3.79
C LEU A 7 -3.86 -9.07 2.33
N TRP A 8 -4.38 -9.98 1.52
CA TRP A 8 -4.28 -9.87 0.08
C TRP A 8 -5.64 -10.07 -0.58
N ILE A 9 -5.88 -9.35 -1.67
CA ILE A 9 -7.13 -9.32 -2.40
C ILE A 9 -6.87 -9.60 -3.87
N ASP A 10 -7.60 -10.57 -4.42
CA ASP A 10 -7.59 -10.88 -5.85
C ASP A 10 -8.54 -9.95 -6.59
N THR A 11 -8.00 -8.97 -7.30
CA THR A 11 -8.79 -8.00 -8.05
C THR A 11 -8.96 -8.34 -9.53
N ARG A 12 -8.50 -9.52 -9.98
CA ARG A 12 -8.53 -9.91 -11.41
C ARG A 12 -9.93 -9.91 -11.99
N ASN A 13 -10.94 -10.26 -11.21
CA ASN A 13 -12.33 -10.32 -11.61
C ASN A 13 -13.17 -9.14 -11.06
N TYR A 14 -12.55 -8.17 -10.43
CA TYR A 14 -13.25 -6.99 -9.96
C TYR A 14 -13.56 -6.03 -11.11
N GLU A 15 -14.80 -5.53 -11.20
CA GLU A 15 -15.19 -4.59 -12.24
C GLU A 15 -14.40 -3.29 -12.12
N GLY A 16 -13.69 -2.91 -13.18
CA GLY A 16 -12.78 -1.76 -13.17
C GLY A 16 -11.37 -2.06 -12.63
N GLY A 17 -11.10 -3.29 -12.19
CA GLY A 17 -9.78 -3.73 -11.75
C GLY A 17 -9.34 -3.17 -10.41
N LYS A 18 -8.03 -3.23 -10.14
CA LYS A 18 -7.49 -2.84 -8.83
C LYS A 18 -7.60 -1.34 -8.52
N LEU A 19 -7.60 -0.47 -9.53
CA LEU A 19 -7.76 0.96 -9.33
C LEU A 19 -9.17 1.30 -8.83
N GLU A 20 -10.19 0.71 -9.44
CA GLU A 20 -11.57 0.87 -8.99
C GLU A 20 -11.77 0.26 -7.60
N PHE A 21 -11.22 -0.94 -7.36
CA PHE A 21 -11.26 -1.54 -6.03
C PHE A 21 -10.64 -0.64 -4.96
N LEU A 22 -9.48 -0.05 -5.25
CA LEU A 22 -8.83 0.89 -4.34
C LEU A 22 -9.71 2.11 -4.06
N SER A 23 -10.32 2.69 -5.09
CA SER A 23 -11.24 3.81 -4.95
C SER A 23 -12.45 3.45 -4.09
N ASP A 24 -13.04 2.29 -4.32
CA ASP A 24 -14.20 1.82 -3.58
C ASP A 24 -13.88 1.57 -2.10
N ILE A 25 -12.75 0.95 -1.80
CA ILE A 25 -12.36 0.73 -0.40
C ILE A 25 -12.10 2.05 0.34
N TYR A 26 -11.46 3.03 -0.30
CA TYR A 26 -11.24 4.34 0.30
C TYR A 26 -12.55 5.08 0.56
N SER A 27 -13.56 4.90 -0.28
CA SER A 27 -14.88 5.53 -0.07
C SER A 27 -15.61 5.02 1.17
N LEU A 28 -15.28 3.81 1.64
CA LEU A 28 -15.90 3.17 2.81
C LEU A 28 -15.10 3.34 4.10
N LEU A 29 -13.82 3.66 4.00
CA LEU A 29 -12.92 3.75 5.16
C LEU A 29 -12.80 5.19 5.68
N THR A 30 -12.93 5.33 6.99
CA THR A 30 -12.51 6.54 7.69
C THR A 30 -11.08 6.33 8.21
N ILE A 31 -10.09 6.66 7.39
CA ILE A 31 -8.68 6.43 7.69
C ILE A 31 -8.00 7.76 8.00
N GLY A 32 -7.12 7.79 9.00
CA GLY A 32 -6.29 8.93 9.29
C GLY A 32 -5.25 9.13 8.19
N GLN A 33 -4.13 8.43 8.26
CA GLN A 33 -3.08 8.47 7.24
C GLN A 33 -2.80 7.09 6.67
N SER A 34 -2.57 7.03 5.36
CA SER A 34 -2.22 5.81 4.64
C SER A 34 -1.15 6.06 3.58
N ILE A 35 -0.43 5.01 3.21
CA ILE A 35 0.55 5.04 2.12
C ILE A 35 0.15 4.01 1.07
N VAL A 36 0.14 4.42 -0.20
CA VAL A 36 -0.07 3.55 -1.35
C VAL A 36 1.23 3.42 -2.13
N PHE A 37 1.77 2.21 -2.20
CA PHE A 37 2.98 1.91 -2.96
C PHE A 37 2.61 1.39 -4.34
N VAL A 38 3.11 2.07 -5.37
CA VAL A 38 2.88 1.76 -6.79
C VAL A 38 4.19 1.42 -7.50
N GLY A 39 4.11 0.68 -8.60
CA GLY A 39 5.29 0.24 -9.37
C GLY A 39 5.82 1.27 -10.35
N THR A 40 4.98 2.18 -10.86
CA THR A 40 5.32 3.13 -11.91
C THR A 40 4.82 4.54 -11.59
N LYS A 41 5.46 5.56 -12.22
CA LYS A 41 4.98 6.95 -12.16
C LYS A 41 3.57 7.09 -12.74
N ARG A 42 3.26 6.35 -13.80
CA ARG A 42 1.95 6.35 -14.44
C ARG A 42 0.86 5.88 -13.49
N ASP A 43 1.12 4.79 -12.75
CA ASP A 43 0.18 4.30 -11.75
C ASP A 43 0.04 5.27 -10.58
N ALA A 44 1.14 5.92 -10.16
CA ALA A 44 1.09 6.98 -9.16
C ALA A 44 0.16 8.12 -9.57
N ASP A 45 0.28 8.60 -10.81
CA ASP A 45 -0.56 9.67 -11.34
C ASP A 45 -2.02 9.24 -11.47
N SER A 46 -2.28 7.98 -11.89
CA SER A 46 -3.64 7.44 -12.00
C SER A 46 -4.32 7.31 -10.63
N VAL A 47 -3.63 6.78 -9.64
CA VAL A 47 -4.13 6.67 -8.26
C VAL A 47 -4.37 8.05 -7.66
N HIS A 48 -3.44 8.98 -7.85
CA HIS A 48 -3.57 10.36 -7.37
C HIS A 48 -4.83 11.05 -7.94
N ARG A 49 -5.03 10.96 -9.24
CA ARG A 49 -6.21 11.54 -9.89
C ARG A 49 -7.49 10.91 -9.37
N THR A 50 -7.56 9.59 -9.35
CA THR A 50 -8.78 8.87 -8.94
C THR A 50 -9.17 9.16 -7.49
N LEU A 51 -8.23 9.10 -6.56
CA LEU A 51 -8.50 9.42 -5.17
C LEU A 51 -8.77 10.91 -4.95
N GLY A 52 -8.10 11.79 -5.68
CA GLY A 52 -8.32 13.23 -5.64
C GLY A 52 -9.72 13.62 -6.12
N GLU A 53 -10.21 13.01 -7.20
CA GLU A 53 -11.58 13.20 -7.70
C GLU A 53 -12.64 12.73 -6.69
N SER A 54 -12.29 11.75 -5.85
CA SER A 54 -13.13 11.27 -4.75
C SER A 54 -13.03 12.12 -3.47
N GLY A 55 -12.29 13.23 -3.51
CA GLY A 55 -12.19 14.19 -2.41
C GLY A 55 -11.07 13.93 -1.40
N TYR A 56 -10.17 12.98 -1.65
CA TYR A 56 -9.03 12.73 -0.77
C TYR A 56 -7.88 13.71 -1.02
N SER A 57 -7.28 14.19 0.04
CA SER A 57 -6.05 14.99 -0.03
C SER A 57 -4.85 14.05 -0.18
N CYS A 58 -4.28 14.01 -1.39
CA CYS A 58 -3.20 13.10 -1.75
C CYS A 58 -1.90 13.84 -2.04
N SER A 59 -0.80 13.28 -1.58
CA SER A 59 0.57 13.64 -1.95
C SER A 59 1.19 12.55 -2.82
N VAL A 60 1.99 12.92 -3.82
CA VAL A 60 2.67 11.99 -4.72
C VAL A 60 4.17 12.17 -4.67
N LEU A 61 4.89 11.06 -4.50
CA LEU A 61 6.34 11.01 -4.58
C LEU A 61 6.79 9.94 -5.58
N HIS A 62 7.50 10.35 -6.62
CA HIS A 62 8.20 9.48 -7.57
C HIS A 62 9.48 10.13 -8.08
N GLY A 63 10.28 9.40 -8.85
CA GLY A 63 11.57 9.86 -9.33
C GLY A 63 11.56 11.10 -10.22
N GLY A 64 10.38 11.49 -10.75
CA GLY A 64 10.21 12.72 -11.54
C GLY A 64 9.93 13.99 -10.71
N VAL A 65 9.73 13.85 -9.40
CA VAL A 65 9.51 15.00 -8.50
C VAL A 65 10.86 15.60 -8.11
N ALA A 66 11.00 16.92 -8.24
CA ALA A 66 12.22 17.61 -7.87
C ALA A 66 12.56 17.45 -6.37
N PRO A 67 13.84 17.43 -5.96
CA PRO A 67 14.22 17.24 -4.55
C PRO A 67 13.58 18.20 -3.58
N GLU A 68 13.47 19.48 -3.95
CA GLU A 68 12.85 20.53 -3.13
C GLU A 68 11.35 20.28 -2.93
N ASP A 69 10.68 19.81 -3.99
CA ASP A 69 9.25 19.46 -3.94
C ASP A 69 9.00 18.19 -3.13
N ARG A 70 9.95 17.24 -3.12
CA ARG A 70 9.87 16.03 -2.28
C ARG A 70 9.84 16.38 -0.81
N ASP A 71 10.73 17.27 -0.36
CA ASP A 71 10.79 17.69 1.03
C ASP A 71 9.51 18.40 1.45
N ALA A 72 8.98 19.31 0.61
CA ALA A 72 7.72 19.99 0.86
C ALA A 72 6.54 19.02 0.91
N THR A 73 6.49 18.04 0.01
CA THR A 73 5.45 17.00 -0.03
C THR A 73 5.49 16.13 1.22
N MET A 74 6.66 15.73 1.67
CA MET A 74 6.84 14.94 2.90
C MET A 74 6.43 15.71 4.14
N GLU A 75 6.77 16.99 4.23
CA GLU A 75 6.35 17.85 5.35
C GLU A 75 4.83 18.02 5.38
N ALA A 76 4.18 18.24 4.23
CA ALA A 76 2.71 18.30 4.13
C ALA A 76 2.05 17.02 4.65
N PHE A 77 2.59 15.85 4.28
CA PHE A 77 2.09 14.58 4.77
C PHE A 77 2.34 14.40 6.28
N ARG A 78 3.53 14.72 6.78
CA ARG A 78 3.83 14.65 8.23
C ARG A 78 2.92 15.53 9.07
N HIS A 79 2.55 16.70 8.56
CA HIS A 79 1.67 17.64 9.26
C HIS A 79 0.17 17.34 9.06
N GLY A 80 -0.16 16.27 8.32
CA GLY A 80 -1.55 15.88 8.08
C GLY A 80 -2.32 16.75 7.08
N GLU A 81 -1.62 17.58 6.31
CA GLU A 81 -2.21 18.38 5.23
C GLU A 81 -2.67 17.49 4.07
N SER A 82 -2.01 16.35 3.87
CA SER A 82 -2.49 15.26 3.04
C SER A 82 -2.64 13.98 3.88
N THR A 83 -3.65 13.18 3.56
CA THR A 83 -3.97 11.95 4.29
C THR A 83 -3.53 10.70 3.57
N VAL A 84 -3.27 10.79 2.26
CA VAL A 84 -2.80 9.68 1.44
C VAL A 84 -1.47 10.06 0.78
N LEU A 85 -0.43 9.27 1.05
CA LEU A 85 0.84 9.39 0.34
C LEU A 85 0.93 8.29 -0.71
N ILE A 86 1.08 8.66 -1.98
CA ILE A 86 1.26 7.73 -3.09
C ILE A 86 2.73 7.78 -3.51
N THR A 87 3.43 6.67 -3.50
CA THR A 87 4.87 6.66 -3.77
C THR A 87 5.32 5.40 -4.52
N THR A 88 6.41 5.56 -5.29
CA THR A 88 7.11 4.45 -5.95
C THR A 88 8.23 3.90 -5.05
N ASN A 89 8.78 2.72 -5.41
CA ASN A 89 9.82 2.02 -4.64
C ASN A 89 11.05 2.87 -4.30
N VAL A 90 11.45 3.79 -5.18
CA VAL A 90 12.69 4.58 -5.04
C VAL A 90 12.68 5.43 -3.76
N LEU A 91 11.52 5.79 -3.26
CA LEU A 91 11.34 6.66 -2.09
C LEU A 91 10.86 5.92 -0.85
N ALA A 92 10.49 4.63 -0.99
CA ALA A 92 10.02 3.82 0.13
C ALA A 92 11.01 3.71 1.29
N ARG A 93 12.32 3.77 1.01
CA ARG A 93 13.39 3.70 2.00
C ARG A 93 13.61 5.00 2.79
N GLY A 94 13.19 6.14 2.27
CA GLY A 94 13.42 7.47 2.86
C GLY A 94 12.18 8.08 3.52
N VAL A 95 11.03 7.39 3.48
CA VAL A 95 9.79 7.89 4.06
C VAL A 95 9.82 7.64 5.57
N ASP A 96 10.33 8.63 6.31
CA ASP A 96 10.26 8.66 7.77
C ASP A 96 8.92 9.25 8.20
N VAL A 97 7.87 8.44 8.09
CA VAL A 97 6.55 8.76 8.60
C VAL A 97 6.19 7.69 9.61
N ASP A 98 6.18 8.10 10.85
CA ASP A 98 5.69 7.28 11.93
C ASP A 98 4.17 7.40 11.99
N ASN A 99 3.49 6.26 12.24
CA ASN A 99 2.09 6.31 12.60
C ASN A 99 1.07 6.28 11.46
N VAL A 100 1.41 5.64 10.37
CA VAL A 100 0.47 5.34 9.29
C VAL A 100 -0.47 4.21 9.74
N MET A 101 -1.76 4.37 9.52
CA MET A 101 -2.77 3.39 9.92
C MET A 101 -2.88 2.22 8.93
N MET A 102 -2.70 2.51 7.66
CA MET A 102 -2.80 1.53 6.58
C MET A 102 -1.70 1.71 5.54
N VAL A 103 -1.17 0.58 5.07
CA VAL A 103 -0.28 0.51 3.91
C VAL A 103 -0.96 -0.31 2.82
N VAL A 104 -0.98 0.19 1.60
CA VAL A 104 -1.48 -0.53 0.44
C VAL A 104 -0.32 -0.79 -0.52
N ASN A 105 -0.02 -2.05 -0.79
CA ASN A 105 0.80 -2.47 -1.91
C ASN A 105 -0.12 -2.59 -3.14
N TYR A 106 -0.29 -1.49 -3.86
CA TYR A 106 -1.00 -1.46 -5.14
C TYR A 106 -0.29 -2.36 -6.15
N ASP A 107 1.04 -2.34 -6.10
CA ASP A 107 1.93 -3.31 -6.74
C ASP A 107 2.82 -3.97 -5.68
N VAL A 108 2.86 -5.30 -5.67
CA VAL A 108 3.77 -6.05 -4.79
C VAL A 108 5.22 -5.78 -5.20
N PRO A 109 6.15 -5.64 -4.24
CA PRO A 109 7.50 -5.20 -4.55
C PRO A 109 8.31 -6.28 -5.27
N VAL A 110 8.94 -5.86 -6.35
CA VAL A 110 9.93 -6.64 -7.11
C VAL A 110 11.21 -5.83 -7.26
N ASP A 111 12.34 -6.53 -7.41
CA ASP A 111 13.62 -5.93 -7.74
C ASP A 111 13.72 -5.57 -9.24
N ARG A 112 14.88 -5.12 -9.67
CA ARG A 112 15.14 -4.73 -11.07
C ARG A 112 15.00 -5.87 -12.06
N ASP A 113 15.19 -7.11 -11.62
CA ASP A 113 15.06 -8.32 -12.43
C ASP A 113 13.66 -8.91 -12.37
N GLY A 114 12.75 -8.30 -11.61
CA GLY A 114 11.38 -8.74 -11.42
C GLY A 114 11.22 -9.86 -10.39
N ALA A 115 12.26 -10.14 -9.61
CA ALA A 115 12.19 -11.09 -8.52
C ALA A 115 11.56 -10.46 -7.26
N PRO A 116 10.97 -11.26 -6.37
CA PRO A 116 10.40 -10.75 -5.12
C PRO A 116 11.43 -9.96 -4.29
N ASP A 117 11.07 -8.73 -3.91
CA ASP A 117 11.93 -7.88 -3.06
C ASP A 117 11.46 -7.95 -1.61
N PHE A 118 11.99 -8.90 -0.87
CA PHE A 118 11.63 -9.18 0.53
C PHE A 118 11.92 -8.01 1.47
N GLU A 119 13.06 -7.36 1.29
CA GLU A 119 13.47 -6.23 2.12
C GLU A 119 12.54 -5.03 1.92
N THR A 120 12.22 -4.71 0.67
CA THR A 120 11.28 -3.64 0.34
C THR A 120 9.88 -3.93 0.89
N TYR A 121 9.42 -5.17 0.81
CA TYR A 121 8.14 -5.56 1.41
C TYR A 121 8.11 -5.26 2.92
N LEU A 122 9.12 -5.72 3.63
CA LEU A 122 9.24 -5.50 5.08
C LEU A 122 9.30 -4.01 5.44
N HIS A 123 10.07 -3.22 4.68
CA HIS A 123 10.17 -1.77 4.88
C HIS A 123 8.86 -1.04 4.63
N ARG A 124 8.06 -1.49 3.66
CA ARG A 124 6.74 -0.90 3.37
C ARG A 124 5.75 -1.17 4.48
N ILE A 125 5.55 -2.42 4.86
CA ILE A 125 4.59 -2.76 5.92
C ILE A 125 5.03 -2.22 7.29
N GLY A 126 6.33 -2.06 7.52
CA GLY A 126 6.89 -1.47 8.72
C GLY A 126 6.59 0.03 8.92
N ARG A 127 5.87 0.68 7.98
CA ARG A 127 5.36 2.04 8.15
C ARG A 127 4.09 2.10 9.01
N THR A 128 3.41 0.98 9.18
CA THR A 128 2.25 0.85 10.06
C THR A 128 2.54 -0.05 11.27
N GLY A 129 1.64 -0.10 12.23
CA GLY A 129 1.78 -0.97 13.40
C GLY A 129 2.90 -0.57 14.37
N ARG A 130 3.29 0.70 14.41
CA ARG A 130 4.36 1.20 15.28
C ARG A 130 3.85 1.67 16.65
N PHE A 131 4.74 1.68 17.62
CA PHE A 131 4.45 2.15 19.00
C PHE A 131 3.29 1.40 19.69
N GLY A 132 3.15 0.10 19.43
CA GLY A 132 2.09 -0.73 20.03
C GLY A 132 0.70 -0.51 19.45
N ARG A 133 0.57 0.27 18.37
CA ARG A 133 -0.69 0.43 17.64
C ARG A 133 -0.86 -0.69 16.62
N LYS A 134 -2.11 -1.09 16.40
CA LYS A 134 -2.46 -2.00 15.31
C LYS A 134 -2.35 -1.29 13.98
N GLY A 135 -1.96 -2.02 12.94
CA GLY A 135 -1.91 -1.52 11.58
C GLY A 135 -2.37 -2.56 10.58
N THR A 136 -2.74 -2.12 9.39
CA THR A 136 -3.18 -3.00 8.31
C THR A 136 -2.33 -2.80 7.07
N ALA A 137 -1.88 -3.90 6.47
CA ALA A 137 -1.24 -3.93 5.17
C ALA A 137 -2.12 -4.70 4.19
N ILE A 138 -2.42 -4.09 3.04
CA ILE A 138 -3.25 -4.66 1.99
C ILE A 138 -2.41 -4.85 0.73
N ASN A 139 -2.43 -6.05 0.17
CA ASN A 139 -1.76 -6.38 -1.08
C ASN A 139 -2.80 -6.62 -2.17
N LEU A 140 -2.77 -5.84 -3.26
CA LEU A 140 -3.66 -5.99 -4.39
C LEU A 140 -3.00 -6.87 -5.46
N ILE A 141 -3.71 -7.91 -5.86
CA ILE A 141 -3.27 -8.87 -6.87
C ILE A 141 -4.12 -8.70 -8.13
N ASP A 142 -3.48 -8.46 -9.26
CA ASP A 142 -4.14 -8.24 -10.54
C ASP A 142 -3.71 -9.21 -11.65
N ASP A 143 -2.72 -10.06 -11.38
CA ASP A 143 -2.25 -11.10 -12.30
C ASP A 143 -1.62 -12.29 -11.55
N THR A 144 -1.35 -13.36 -12.29
CA THR A 144 -0.69 -14.55 -11.73
C THR A 144 0.72 -14.25 -11.22
N ARG A 145 1.45 -13.35 -11.89
CA ARG A 145 2.81 -12.98 -11.51
C ARG A 145 2.84 -12.27 -10.15
N SER A 146 1.95 -11.32 -9.90
CA SER A 146 1.86 -10.65 -8.61
C SER A 146 1.49 -11.61 -7.48
N LEU A 147 0.62 -12.60 -7.77
CA LEU A 147 0.30 -13.66 -6.82
C LEU A 147 1.51 -14.52 -6.49
N ASP A 148 2.28 -14.94 -7.48
CA ASP A 148 3.49 -15.74 -7.30
C ASP A 148 4.56 -14.98 -6.50
N VAL A 149 4.73 -13.68 -6.76
CA VAL A 149 5.62 -12.80 -6.00
C VAL A 149 5.20 -12.74 -4.54
N LEU A 150 3.93 -12.52 -4.26
CA LEU A 150 3.42 -12.44 -2.89
C LEU A 150 3.58 -13.77 -2.15
N ALA A 151 3.29 -14.89 -2.81
CA ALA A 151 3.49 -16.23 -2.24
C ALA A 151 4.95 -16.50 -1.88
N ALA A 152 5.89 -16.07 -2.73
CA ALA A 152 7.32 -16.17 -2.46
C ALA A 152 7.76 -15.30 -1.27
N ILE A 153 7.20 -14.10 -1.14
CA ILE A 153 7.44 -13.22 0.01
C ILE A 153 6.95 -13.89 1.30
N GLU A 154 5.74 -14.41 1.31
CA GLU A 154 5.20 -15.10 2.46
C GLU A 154 6.03 -16.31 2.86
N GLN A 155 6.40 -17.15 1.88
CA GLN A 155 7.25 -18.32 2.13
C GLN A 155 8.61 -17.94 2.73
N HIS A 156 9.21 -16.84 2.27
CA HIS A 156 10.48 -16.35 2.80
C HIS A 156 10.40 -16.01 4.29
N PHE A 157 9.34 -15.31 4.73
CA PHE A 157 9.21 -14.87 6.12
C PHE A 157 8.64 -15.95 7.05
N THR A 158 7.86 -16.88 6.54
CA THR A 158 7.27 -17.94 7.36
C THR A 158 8.10 -19.21 7.41
N SER A 159 9.11 -19.35 6.54
CA SER A 159 9.89 -20.60 6.35
C SER A 159 8.98 -21.83 6.13
N GLY A 160 7.83 -21.60 5.45
CA GLY A 160 6.82 -22.65 5.21
C GLY A 160 5.95 -22.99 6.43
N GLY A 161 5.95 -22.12 7.45
CA GLY A 161 5.12 -22.26 8.64
C GLY A 161 3.69 -21.72 8.46
N LYS A 162 3.14 -21.12 9.53
CA LYS A 162 1.78 -20.60 9.54
C LYS A 162 1.61 -19.46 8.52
N GLU A 163 0.48 -19.47 7.81
CA GLU A 163 0.03 -18.37 6.94
C GLU A 163 0.14 -17.01 7.66
N MET A 164 0.79 -16.07 7.01
CA MET A 164 1.05 -14.73 7.54
C MET A 164 0.16 -13.68 6.87
N ILE A 165 -0.17 -13.89 5.58
CA ILE A 165 -0.95 -12.95 4.78
C ILE A 165 -2.30 -13.61 4.43
N GLU A 166 -3.35 -13.15 5.09
CA GLU A 166 -4.70 -13.72 4.94
C GLU A 166 -5.34 -13.25 3.63
N GLN A 167 -5.96 -14.20 2.91
CA GLN A 167 -6.81 -13.83 1.78
C GLN A 167 -8.12 -13.19 2.27
N ALA A 168 -8.46 -12.03 1.70
CA ALA A 168 -9.75 -11.40 1.87
C ALA A 168 -10.51 -11.36 0.53
N GLU A 169 -11.83 -11.36 0.60
CA GLU A 169 -12.67 -11.25 -0.60
C GLU A 169 -12.49 -9.89 -1.29
N ALA A 170 -12.62 -9.86 -2.62
CA ALA A 170 -12.65 -8.63 -3.40
C ALA A 170 -14.04 -7.95 -3.28
N ASP A 171 -14.41 -7.67 -2.05
CA ASP A 171 -15.62 -6.98 -1.64
C ASP A 171 -15.24 -5.83 -0.70
N PRO A 172 -15.39 -4.57 -1.14
CA PRO A 172 -14.99 -3.42 -0.34
C PRO A 172 -15.70 -3.33 1.02
N GLU A 173 -16.98 -3.69 1.10
CA GLU A 173 -17.74 -3.67 2.36
C GLU A 173 -17.22 -4.72 3.34
N ALA A 174 -17.06 -5.95 2.88
CA ALA A 174 -16.49 -7.04 3.69
C ALA A 174 -15.06 -6.75 4.14
N LEU A 175 -14.25 -6.14 3.27
CA LEU A 175 -12.88 -5.72 3.62
C LEU A 175 -12.88 -4.60 4.65
N ALA A 176 -13.75 -3.61 4.52
CA ALA A 176 -13.85 -2.51 5.47
C ALA A 176 -14.18 -3.00 6.89
N GLU A 177 -15.02 -4.03 7.02
CA GLU A 177 -15.31 -4.67 8.31
C GLU A 177 -14.10 -5.41 8.90
N LYS A 178 -13.22 -5.95 8.05
CA LYS A 178 -12.00 -6.65 8.48
C LYS A 178 -10.87 -5.72 8.91
N ILE A 179 -10.86 -4.49 8.41
CA ILE A 179 -9.83 -3.50 8.73
C ILE A 179 -10.15 -2.90 10.09
N GLU A 180 -9.48 -3.40 11.11
CA GLU A 180 -9.50 -2.78 12.43
C GLU A 180 -8.58 -1.55 12.43
N ILE A 181 -9.15 -0.37 12.43
CA ILE A 181 -8.46 0.91 12.52
C ILE A 181 -8.70 1.54 13.89
#